data_e6b6b922f3bcec217ff54eaa633e69f8
#
_entry.id   e6b6b922f3bcec217ff54eaa633e69f8
#
_cell.length_a   1.000
_cell.length_b   1.000
_cell.length_c   1.000
_cell.angle_alpha   90.00
_cell.angle_beta   90.00
_cell.angle_gamma   90.00
#
_symmetry.space_group_name_H-M   'P 1'
#
loop_
_entity.id
_entity.type
_entity.pdbx_description
1 polymer ?
#
loop_
_entity_poly.entity_id
_entity_poly.type
_entity_poly.pdbx_seq_one_letter_code
_entity_poly.pdbx_strand_id
1 'polypeptide(L)'
;GGWDDNDDLWVGLEQEYVLMDGDRPAGFPAEGYPGPQGPYYCSVGHGNVVLRQLVEEHLDLCLDAGLKVTGINAEVMLGQWEYQIFGEGAKNAADAAVYSRYLLHRTAEQYGVVVDLHPKPVKGDWNGSGMHCNFSTTKIREGSGDAKANEAYITSICEAFRETHAEHIAVYGAHNEQRLTGLHETQSIDQFSYGPSDRGASIRIPVGTVNDDWKGYLEDRRPASNADPYQIISMILATLAKVDD
;
A
#
# COMPACT_ATOMS: atom_id res chain seq x y z
N GLY A 1 17.46 -16.87 7.95
CA GLY A 1 17.16 -15.93 8.97
C GLY A 1 15.76 -16.17 9.47
N GLY A 2 15.63 -16.43 10.75
CA GLY A 2 14.32 -16.62 11.36
C GLY A 2 13.51 -15.35 11.31
N TRP A 3 12.25 -15.51 11.02
CA TRP A 3 11.21 -14.56 11.31
C TRP A 3 10.97 -14.57 12.83
N ASP A 4 11.98 -14.20 13.59
CA ASP A 4 11.77 -13.88 14.99
C ASP A 4 10.91 -12.61 14.99
N ASP A 5 9.87 -12.62 15.81
CA ASP A 5 8.98 -11.47 15.99
C ASP A 5 9.83 -10.23 16.24
N ASN A 6 10.12 -9.50 15.15
CA ASN A 6 10.75 -8.20 15.31
C ASN A 6 9.66 -7.22 15.68
N ASP A 7 9.31 -7.21 16.96
CA ASP A 7 8.30 -6.32 17.54
C ASP A 7 8.65 -4.84 17.39
N ASP A 8 9.92 -4.54 17.06
CA ASP A 8 10.39 -3.19 16.79
C ASP A 8 9.83 -2.61 15.48
N LEU A 9 9.62 -3.46 14.46
CA LEU A 9 9.08 -3.02 13.18
C LEU A 9 7.55 -2.86 13.26
N TRP A 10 7.07 -1.65 13.04
CA TRP A 10 5.66 -1.33 12.82
C TRP A 10 5.40 -1.19 11.34
N VAL A 11 4.32 -1.80 10.85
CA VAL A 11 3.97 -1.80 9.43
C VAL A 11 2.51 -1.45 9.25
N GLY A 12 2.24 -0.50 8.34
CA GLY A 12 0.91 -0.21 7.80
C GLY A 12 0.87 -0.54 6.32
N LEU A 13 -0.07 -1.38 5.90
CA LEU A 13 -0.26 -1.74 4.49
C LEU A 13 -1.53 -1.10 3.96
N GLU A 14 -1.41 -0.39 2.84
CA GLU A 14 -2.51 0.27 2.13
C GLU A 14 -2.92 -0.63 0.96
N GLN A 15 -3.86 -1.54 1.23
CA GLN A 15 -4.29 -2.52 0.23
C GLN A 15 -5.35 -1.94 -0.67
N GLU A 16 -4.98 -1.63 -1.90
CA GLU A 16 -5.92 -1.31 -2.97
C GLU A 16 -6.46 -2.59 -3.63
N TYR A 17 -7.68 -2.53 -4.13
CA TYR A 17 -8.34 -3.62 -4.86
C TYR A 17 -9.48 -3.09 -5.72
N VAL A 18 -9.86 -3.85 -6.74
CA VAL A 18 -11.02 -3.55 -7.57
C VAL A 18 -12.09 -4.62 -7.39
N LEU A 19 -13.33 -4.19 -7.20
CA LEU A 19 -14.48 -5.08 -7.18
C LEU A 19 -14.98 -5.28 -8.62
N MET A 20 -14.98 -6.52 -9.09
CA MET A 20 -15.37 -6.88 -10.45
C MET A 20 -16.77 -7.47 -10.46
N ASP A 21 -17.64 -6.94 -11.32
CA ASP A 21 -18.93 -7.49 -11.65
C ASP A 21 -18.84 -8.14 -13.05
N GLY A 22 -18.74 -9.46 -13.07
CA GLY A 22 -18.36 -10.20 -14.27
C GLY A 22 -16.92 -9.86 -14.71
N ASP A 23 -16.77 -9.38 -15.93
CA ASP A 23 -15.49 -9.02 -16.55
C ASP A 23 -15.14 -7.52 -16.46
N ARG A 24 -15.95 -6.74 -15.75
CA ARG A 24 -15.80 -5.28 -15.63
C ARG A 24 -15.74 -4.83 -14.18
N PRO A 25 -15.05 -3.71 -13.89
CA PRO A 25 -15.16 -3.09 -12.58
C PRO A 25 -16.60 -2.74 -12.24
N ALA A 26 -17.00 -3.00 -11.01
CA ALA A 26 -18.32 -2.66 -10.50
C ALA A 26 -18.64 -1.17 -10.69
N GLY A 27 -19.83 -0.87 -11.14
CA GLY A 27 -20.26 0.51 -11.44
C GLY A 27 -19.87 1.03 -12.82
N PHE A 28 -19.06 0.30 -13.59
CA PHE A 28 -18.81 0.67 -14.98
C PHE A 28 -20.10 0.48 -15.81
N PRO A 29 -20.36 1.35 -16.79
CA PRO A 29 -21.51 1.18 -17.67
C PRO A 29 -21.38 -0.12 -18.47
N ALA A 30 -22.51 -0.70 -18.90
CA ALA A 30 -22.54 -1.92 -19.70
C ALA A 30 -21.74 -1.79 -21.00
N GLU A 31 -21.71 -0.59 -21.57
CA GLU A 31 -20.92 -0.25 -22.76
C GLU A 31 -20.10 1.01 -22.49
N GLY A 32 -18.87 1.05 -23.02
CA GLY A 32 -17.95 2.18 -22.82
C GLY A 32 -17.29 2.18 -21.44
N TYR A 33 -16.78 3.33 -21.04
CA TYR A 33 -16.05 3.54 -19.79
C TYR A 33 -16.52 4.82 -19.11
N PRO A 34 -16.51 4.89 -17.76
CA PRO A 34 -16.66 6.15 -17.06
C PRO A 34 -15.40 7.01 -17.27
N GLY A 35 -15.42 8.25 -16.79
CA GLY A 35 -14.20 9.10 -16.79
C GLY A 35 -13.12 8.50 -15.91
N PRO A 36 -11.87 8.33 -16.38
CA PRO A 36 -10.80 7.71 -15.58
C PRO A 36 -10.37 8.56 -14.38
N GLN A 37 -10.62 9.85 -14.41
CA GLN A 37 -10.36 10.81 -13.34
C GLN A 37 -11.67 11.49 -12.90
N GLY A 38 -12.70 10.69 -12.63
CA GLY A 38 -13.99 11.17 -12.15
C GLY A 38 -13.97 11.55 -10.65
N PRO A 39 -15.12 11.91 -10.08
CA PRO A 39 -15.22 12.36 -8.68
C PRO A 39 -15.31 11.17 -7.71
N TYR A 40 -14.43 10.18 -7.84
CA TYR A 40 -14.52 8.91 -7.12
C TYR A 40 -13.60 8.85 -5.89
N TYR A 41 -12.43 9.48 -5.95
CA TYR A 41 -11.43 9.42 -4.89
C TYR A 41 -11.95 10.01 -3.57
N CYS A 42 -11.91 9.22 -2.49
CA CYS A 42 -12.44 9.57 -1.16
C CYS A 42 -13.89 10.08 -1.19
N SER A 43 -14.66 9.67 -2.19
CA SER A 43 -15.99 10.23 -2.43
C SER A 43 -17.07 9.59 -1.56
N VAL A 44 -18.18 10.31 -1.47
CA VAL A 44 -19.44 9.88 -0.91
C VAL A 44 -20.58 10.20 -1.89
N GLY A 45 -21.68 9.50 -1.75
CA GLY A 45 -22.89 9.74 -2.54
C GLY A 45 -23.13 8.71 -3.62
N HIS A 46 -24.41 8.52 -3.92
CA HIS A 46 -24.86 7.56 -4.93
C HIS A 46 -24.30 7.93 -6.31
N GLY A 47 -23.74 6.95 -7.01
CA GLY A 47 -23.13 7.13 -8.33
C GLY A 47 -21.63 7.49 -8.32
N ASN A 48 -21.10 7.97 -7.20
CA ASN A 48 -19.65 8.21 -7.02
C ASN A 48 -18.95 7.01 -6.41
N VAL A 49 -19.65 6.21 -5.62
CA VAL A 49 -19.14 4.98 -5.01
C VAL A 49 -20.07 3.82 -5.27
N VAL A 50 -19.51 2.62 -5.35
CA VAL A 50 -20.26 1.38 -5.51
C VAL A 50 -19.86 0.37 -4.45
N LEU A 51 -20.80 -0.50 -4.05
CA LEU A 51 -20.58 -1.59 -3.12
C LEU A 51 -20.00 -1.16 -1.74
N ARG A 52 -20.31 0.06 -1.29
CA ARG A 52 -19.89 0.54 0.04
C ARG A 52 -20.32 -0.40 1.16
N GLN A 53 -21.51 -1.00 1.06
CA GLN A 53 -21.99 -1.94 2.07
C GLN A 53 -21.06 -3.16 2.20
N LEU A 54 -20.56 -3.71 1.09
CA LEU A 54 -19.56 -4.77 1.09
C LEU A 54 -18.29 -4.34 1.83
N VAL A 55 -17.82 -3.13 1.52
CA VAL A 55 -16.56 -2.58 2.09
C VAL A 55 -16.72 -2.36 3.60
N GLU A 56 -17.86 -1.85 4.06
CA GLU A 56 -18.16 -1.65 5.48
C GLU A 56 -18.33 -3.00 6.20
N GLU A 57 -18.99 -4.00 5.59
CA GLU A 57 -19.10 -5.35 6.15
C GLU A 57 -17.72 -6.03 6.27
N HIS A 58 -16.86 -5.86 5.27
CA HIS A 58 -15.48 -6.34 5.35
C HIS A 58 -14.71 -5.67 6.50
N LEU A 59 -14.88 -4.34 6.69
CA LEU A 59 -14.30 -3.60 7.80
C LEU A 59 -14.75 -4.20 9.13
N ASP A 60 -16.07 -4.38 9.31
CA ASP A 60 -16.64 -4.93 10.55
C ASP A 60 -16.09 -6.33 10.85
N LEU A 61 -16.01 -7.19 9.85
CA LEU A 61 -15.42 -8.54 10.00
C LEU A 61 -13.94 -8.50 10.38
N CYS A 62 -13.17 -7.56 9.82
CA CYS A 62 -11.77 -7.37 10.21
C CYS A 62 -11.65 -6.91 11.66
N LEU A 63 -12.46 -5.96 12.10
CA LEU A 63 -12.49 -5.47 13.48
C LEU A 63 -12.92 -6.56 14.47
N ASP A 64 -13.95 -7.33 14.14
CA ASP A 64 -14.41 -8.47 14.95
C ASP A 64 -13.36 -9.58 15.07
N ALA A 65 -12.53 -9.75 14.02
CA ALA A 65 -11.38 -10.66 14.05
C ALA A 65 -10.17 -10.12 14.83
N GLY A 66 -10.26 -8.90 15.37
CA GLY A 66 -9.18 -8.25 16.12
C GLY A 66 -8.09 -7.66 15.26
N LEU A 67 -8.32 -7.49 13.93
CA LEU A 67 -7.37 -6.83 13.04
C LEU A 67 -7.41 -5.32 13.24
N LYS A 68 -6.24 -4.67 13.18
CA LYS A 68 -6.11 -3.21 13.34
C LYS A 68 -6.31 -2.53 11.98
N VAL A 69 -7.54 -2.40 11.52
CA VAL A 69 -7.87 -1.58 10.35
C VAL A 69 -7.91 -0.12 10.77
N THR A 70 -7.11 0.72 10.10
CA THR A 70 -6.94 2.15 10.44
C THR A 70 -7.69 3.08 9.50
N GLY A 71 -8.20 2.59 8.38
CA GLY A 71 -9.00 3.37 7.44
C GLY A 71 -9.51 2.55 6.27
N ILE A 72 -10.53 3.11 5.61
CA ILE A 72 -11.07 2.68 4.31
C ILE A 72 -11.35 3.90 3.46
N ASN A 73 -11.14 3.82 2.17
CA ASN A 73 -11.52 4.87 1.22
C ASN A 73 -11.81 4.32 -0.18
N ALA A 74 -12.69 5.01 -0.89
CA ALA A 74 -12.83 4.82 -2.33
C ALA A 74 -11.60 5.39 -3.04
N GLU A 75 -11.14 4.69 -4.07
CA GLU A 75 -9.97 5.04 -4.85
C GLU A 75 -10.31 5.83 -6.12
N VAL A 76 -9.28 6.20 -6.91
CA VAL A 76 -9.41 7.08 -8.08
C VAL A 76 -10.30 6.47 -9.17
N MET A 77 -10.27 5.15 -9.35
CA MET A 77 -11.11 4.47 -10.31
C MET A 77 -12.44 4.06 -9.66
N LEU A 78 -13.56 4.24 -10.37
CA LEU A 78 -14.85 3.74 -9.92
C LEU A 78 -14.80 2.20 -9.73
N GLY A 79 -15.26 1.72 -8.57
CA GLY A 79 -15.19 0.31 -8.19
C GLY A 79 -13.87 -0.10 -7.54
N GLN A 80 -12.90 0.81 -7.46
CA GLN A 80 -11.65 0.62 -6.73
C GLN A 80 -11.79 1.16 -5.30
N TRP A 81 -11.26 0.39 -4.36
CA TRP A 81 -11.26 0.68 -2.94
C TRP A 81 -9.90 0.40 -2.32
N GLU A 82 -9.66 1.00 -1.17
CA GLU A 82 -8.49 0.77 -0.33
C GLU A 82 -8.91 0.56 1.12
N TYR A 83 -8.20 -0.31 1.82
CA TYR A 83 -8.20 -0.34 3.26
C TYR A 83 -6.76 -0.31 3.79
N GLN A 84 -6.57 0.30 4.98
CA GLN A 84 -5.29 0.35 5.65
C GLN A 84 -5.30 -0.61 6.83
N ILE A 85 -4.33 -1.55 6.87
CA ILE A 85 -4.16 -2.51 7.95
C ILE A 85 -2.81 -2.34 8.60
N PHE A 86 -2.81 -2.34 9.93
CA PHE A 86 -1.63 -2.09 10.74
C PHE A 86 -1.25 -3.31 11.59
N GLY A 87 0.06 -3.55 11.73
CA GLY A 87 0.60 -4.56 12.62
C GLY A 87 1.88 -4.10 13.32
N GLU A 88 2.01 -4.44 14.58
CA GLU A 88 3.23 -4.37 15.35
C GLU A 88 3.94 -5.70 15.25
N GLY A 89 5.18 -5.70 14.81
CA GLY A 89 5.91 -6.91 14.44
C GLY A 89 5.71 -7.33 12.98
N ALA A 90 6.79 -7.71 12.34
CA ALA A 90 6.83 -8.06 10.92
C ALA A 90 5.85 -9.19 10.54
N LYS A 91 5.86 -10.26 11.33
CA LYS A 91 4.99 -11.42 11.11
C LYS A 91 3.53 -11.06 11.33
N ASN A 92 3.20 -10.35 12.42
CA ASN A 92 1.83 -9.96 12.74
C ASN A 92 1.22 -9.08 11.64
N ALA A 93 2.00 -8.15 11.07
CA ALA A 93 1.55 -7.30 9.98
C ALA A 93 1.25 -8.10 8.70
N ALA A 94 2.13 -9.05 8.35
CA ALA A 94 1.93 -9.92 7.20
C ALA A 94 0.73 -10.86 7.37
N ASP A 95 0.59 -11.49 8.54
CA ASP A 95 -0.55 -12.36 8.90
C ASP A 95 -1.87 -11.56 8.81
N ALA A 96 -1.89 -10.34 9.37
CA ALA A 96 -3.06 -9.46 9.32
C ALA A 96 -3.46 -9.12 7.87
N ALA A 97 -2.50 -8.81 7.01
CA ALA A 97 -2.76 -8.52 5.61
C ALA A 97 -3.32 -9.74 4.84
N VAL A 98 -2.76 -10.92 5.05
CA VAL A 98 -3.25 -12.16 4.41
C VAL A 98 -4.66 -12.50 4.92
N TYR A 99 -4.89 -12.37 6.22
CA TYR A 99 -6.21 -12.69 6.79
C TYR A 99 -7.27 -11.67 6.36
N SER A 100 -6.95 -10.38 6.30
CA SER A 100 -7.88 -9.37 5.79
C SER A 100 -8.24 -9.60 4.32
N ARG A 101 -7.28 -10.00 3.46
CA ARG A 101 -7.56 -10.40 2.07
C ARG A 101 -8.53 -11.60 2.02
N TYR A 102 -8.32 -12.61 2.87
CA TYR A 102 -9.23 -13.75 2.94
C TYR A 102 -10.65 -13.30 3.30
N LEU A 103 -10.83 -12.47 4.32
CA LEU A 103 -12.12 -11.93 4.71
C LEU A 103 -12.76 -11.12 3.58
N LEU A 104 -11.98 -10.30 2.86
CA LEU A 104 -12.46 -9.53 1.71
C LEU A 104 -13.03 -10.44 0.61
N HIS A 105 -12.29 -11.49 0.22
CA HIS A 105 -12.77 -12.45 -0.77
C HIS A 105 -14.04 -13.16 -0.30
N ARG A 106 -14.11 -13.54 0.98
CA ARG A 106 -15.29 -14.19 1.57
C ARG A 106 -16.51 -13.27 1.59
N THR A 107 -16.30 -11.98 1.89
CA THR A 107 -17.38 -10.99 1.83
C THR A 107 -17.85 -10.79 0.40
N ALA A 108 -16.92 -10.65 -0.55
CA ALA A 108 -17.24 -10.46 -1.96
C ALA A 108 -18.12 -11.60 -2.56
N GLU A 109 -17.90 -12.84 -2.12
CA GLU A 109 -18.74 -13.99 -2.53
C GLU A 109 -20.24 -13.77 -2.22
N GLN A 110 -20.57 -13.10 -1.11
CA GLN A 110 -21.95 -12.84 -0.71
C GLN A 110 -22.64 -11.82 -1.62
N TYR A 111 -21.84 -10.96 -2.24
CA TYR A 111 -22.32 -9.92 -3.16
C TYR A 111 -22.23 -10.34 -4.63
N GLY A 112 -21.74 -11.55 -4.92
CA GLY A 112 -21.61 -12.06 -6.27
C GLY A 112 -20.58 -11.32 -7.12
N VAL A 113 -19.59 -10.69 -6.49
CA VAL A 113 -18.50 -9.96 -7.14
C VAL A 113 -17.14 -10.61 -6.84
N VAL A 114 -16.14 -10.30 -7.67
CA VAL A 114 -14.78 -10.82 -7.53
C VAL A 114 -13.85 -9.69 -7.11
N VAL A 115 -12.93 -9.99 -6.18
CA VAL A 115 -11.84 -9.08 -5.81
C VAL A 115 -10.70 -9.26 -6.80
N ASP A 116 -10.33 -8.21 -7.51
CA ASP A 116 -9.16 -8.17 -8.38
C ASP A 116 -8.02 -7.41 -7.69
N LEU A 117 -6.90 -8.09 -7.50
CA LEU A 117 -5.65 -7.55 -6.97
C LEU A 117 -4.61 -7.32 -8.08
N HIS A 118 -4.99 -7.35 -9.35
CA HIS A 118 -4.07 -7.09 -10.45
C HIS A 118 -3.52 -5.66 -10.37
N PRO A 119 -2.20 -5.43 -10.55
CA PRO A 119 -1.62 -4.08 -10.43
C PRO A 119 -2.13 -3.08 -11.49
N LYS A 120 -2.67 -3.57 -12.61
CA LYS A 120 -3.31 -2.74 -13.64
C LYS A 120 -4.60 -3.41 -14.13
N PRO A 121 -5.70 -3.34 -13.35
CA PRO A 121 -6.95 -4.04 -13.66
C PRO A 121 -7.62 -3.50 -14.92
N VAL A 122 -7.47 -2.22 -15.22
CA VAL A 122 -7.93 -1.61 -16.48
C VAL A 122 -6.75 -1.01 -17.22
N LYS A 123 -6.56 -1.41 -18.49
CA LYS A 123 -5.48 -0.93 -19.33
C LYS A 123 -5.75 0.48 -19.85
N GLY A 124 -4.68 1.23 -20.14
CA GLY A 124 -4.76 2.60 -20.66
C GLY A 124 -4.59 3.64 -19.57
N ASP A 125 -5.26 4.78 -19.74
CA ASP A 125 -5.14 5.95 -18.86
C ASP A 125 -5.94 5.82 -17.56
N TRP A 126 -5.71 4.72 -16.83
CA TRP A 126 -6.32 4.41 -15.55
C TRP A 126 -5.27 4.27 -14.46
N ASN A 127 -5.64 4.59 -13.21
CA ASN A 127 -4.78 4.27 -12.07
C ASN A 127 -4.59 2.75 -11.95
N GLY A 128 -3.43 2.34 -11.47
CA GLY A 128 -3.17 0.97 -11.07
C GLY A 128 -3.63 0.71 -9.64
N SER A 129 -3.36 -0.51 -9.15
CA SER A 129 -3.61 -0.91 -7.77
C SER A 129 -2.31 -1.30 -7.09
N GLY A 130 -2.01 -0.67 -5.96
CA GLY A 130 -0.83 -0.90 -5.14
C GLY A 130 -1.15 -1.53 -3.79
N MET A 131 -0.09 -1.84 -3.07
CA MET A 131 -0.11 -2.11 -1.65
C MET A 131 1.06 -1.36 -1.01
N HIS A 132 0.90 -0.05 -0.84
CA HIS A 132 1.94 0.78 -0.23
C HIS A 132 2.26 0.25 1.16
N CYS A 133 3.53 0.26 1.50
CA CYS A 133 4.01 -0.23 2.78
C CYS A 133 4.60 0.91 3.61
N ASN A 134 3.88 1.32 4.64
CA ASN A 134 4.38 2.24 5.65
C ASN A 134 5.15 1.44 6.67
N PHE A 135 6.37 1.85 7.01
CA PHE A 135 7.21 1.14 7.96
C PHE A 135 7.97 2.07 8.89
N SER A 136 8.18 1.60 10.11
CA SER A 136 8.88 2.35 11.15
C SER A 136 9.53 1.40 12.15
N THR A 137 10.77 1.70 12.54
CA THR A 137 11.43 1.08 13.70
C THR A 137 11.41 2.07 14.87
N THR A 138 11.76 1.63 16.09
CA THR A 138 11.90 2.53 17.23
C THR A 138 12.86 3.68 16.91
N LYS A 139 13.97 3.40 16.23
CA LYS A 139 14.94 4.41 15.82
C LYS A 139 14.35 5.46 14.86
N ILE A 140 13.47 5.05 13.94
CA ILE A 140 12.73 5.95 13.04
C ILE A 140 11.67 6.75 13.82
N ARG A 141 10.94 6.11 14.74
CA ARG A 141 9.86 6.74 15.50
C ARG A 141 10.35 7.73 16.55
N GLU A 142 11.38 7.38 17.29
CA GLU A 142 11.86 8.16 18.44
C GLU A 142 13.02 9.10 18.06
N GLY A 143 13.81 8.71 17.08
CA GLY A 143 14.99 9.48 16.66
C GLY A 143 16.07 9.56 17.73
N SER A 144 17.03 10.45 17.52
CA SER A 144 18.20 10.68 18.40
C SER A 144 18.09 11.93 19.27
N GLY A 145 17.01 12.71 19.14
CA GLY A 145 16.90 14.04 19.77
C GLY A 145 17.61 15.18 19.00
N ASP A 146 18.29 14.87 17.89
CA ASP A 146 18.88 15.84 16.96
C ASP A 146 18.24 15.68 15.56
N ALA A 147 17.51 16.70 15.13
CA ALA A 147 16.81 16.69 13.84
C ALA A 147 17.73 16.44 12.64
N LYS A 148 18.97 16.96 12.66
CA LYS A 148 19.94 16.73 11.58
C LYS A 148 20.45 15.29 11.55
N ALA A 149 20.65 14.68 12.72
CA ALA A 149 21.04 13.29 12.82
C ALA A 149 19.89 12.38 12.36
N ASN A 150 18.65 12.72 12.70
CA ASN A 150 17.47 12.00 12.23
C ASN A 150 17.30 12.12 10.71
N GLU A 151 17.45 13.32 10.14
CA GLU A 151 17.42 13.53 8.68
C GLU A 151 18.48 12.70 7.97
N ALA A 152 19.70 12.69 8.48
CA ALA A 152 20.79 11.90 7.94
C ALA A 152 20.48 10.38 7.97
N TYR A 153 19.88 9.90 9.06
CA TYR A 153 19.48 8.51 9.19
C TYR A 153 18.35 8.13 8.20
N ILE A 154 17.31 8.94 8.10
CA ILE A 154 16.23 8.74 7.11
C ILE A 154 16.80 8.75 5.67
N THR A 155 17.73 9.67 5.40
CA THR A 155 18.41 9.72 4.09
C THR A 155 19.21 8.46 3.83
N SER A 156 19.95 7.93 4.81
CA SER A 156 20.71 6.69 4.65
C SER A 156 19.82 5.48 4.38
N ILE A 157 18.64 5.42 5.00
CA ILE A 157 17.63 4.40 4.68
C ILE A 157 17.20 4.54 3.22
N CYS A 158 16.82 5.73 2.77
CA CYS A 158 16.38 5.94 1.38
C CYS A 158 17.47 5.56 0.37
N GLU A 159 18.75 5.85 0.66
CA GLU A 159 19.86 5.44 -0.22
C GLU A 159 20.07 3.92 -0.21
N ALA A 160 19.92 3.24 0.92
CA ALA A 160 19.96 1.77 0.96
C ALA A 160 18.82 1.14 0.13
N PHE A 161 17.62 1.74 0.15
CA PHE A 161 16.51 1.33 -0.71
C PHE A 161 16.77 1.60 -2.20
N ARG A 162 17.55 2.64 -2.54
CA ARG A 162 18.03 2.89 -3.90
C ARG A 162 18.96 1.79 -4.37
N GLU A 163 19.94 1.43 -3.54
CA GLU A 163 20.92 0.38 -3.86
C GLU A 163 20.29 -1.00 -4.03
N THR A 164 19.22 -1.29 -3.27
CA THR A 164 18.49 -2.56 -3.31
C THR A 164 17.24 -2.54 -4.19
N HIS A 165 17.03 -1.48 -4.99
CA HIS A 165 15.81 -1.28 -5.75
C HIS A 165 15.41 -2.49 -6.60
N ALA A 166 16.35 -3.05 -7.38
CA ALA A 166 16.06 -4.19 -8.24
C ALA A 166 15.67 -5.47 -7.45
N GLU A 167 16.27 -5.67 -6.27
CA GLU A 167 15.94 -6.78 -5.39
C GLU A 167 14.49 -6.66 -4.86
N HIS A 168 14.08 -5.45 -4.48
CA HIS A 168 12.70 -5.16 -4.06
C HIS A 168 11.71 -5.38 -5.20
N ILE A 169 11.97 -4.81 -6.38
CA ILE A 169 11.08 -4.95 -7.54
C ILE A 169 10.85 -6.41 -7.91
N ALA A 170 11.85 -7.27 -7.77
CA ALA A 170 11.74 -8.70 -8.10
C ALA A 170 10.68 -9.44 -7.26
N VAL A 171 10.32 -8.94 -6.08
CA VAL A 171 9.33 -9.55 -5.17
C VAL A 171 8.09 -8.69 -4.94
N TYR A 172 8.00 -7.52 -5.56
CA TYR A 172 6.93 -6.54 -5.33
C TYR A 172 5.67 -6.76 -6.19
N GLY A 173 5.44 -7.99 -6.60
CA GLY A 173 4.23 -8.43 -7.28
C GLY A 173 4.42 -8.66 -8.78
N ALA A 174 3.63 -9.58 -9.31
CA ALA A 174 3.63 -9.91 -10.72
C ALA A 174 2.97 -8.79 -11.54
N HIS A 175 3.51 -8.49 -12.73
CA HIS A 175 3.01 -7.48 -13.66
C HIS A 175 3.05 -6.04 -13.13
N ASN A 176 3.89 -5.75 -12.15
CA ASN A 176 4.02 -4.41 -11.55
C ASN A 176 4.58 -3.37 -12.54
N GLU A 177 5.26 -3.82 -13.60
CA GLU A 177 5.67 -2.97 -14.72
C GLU A 177 4.50 -2.27 -15.44
N GLN A 178 3.31 -2.84 -15.36
CA GLN A 178 2.10 -2.23 -15.94
C GLN A 178 1.56 -1.08 -15.09
N ARG A 179 1.93 -1.03 -13.79
CA ARG A 179 1.53 0.01 -12.83
C ARG A 179 2.61 1.08 -12.69
N LEU A 180 3.87 0.68 -12.52
CA LEU A 180 5.01 1.59 -12.29
C LEU A 180 5.51 2.18 -13.60
N THR A 181 4.82 3.17 -14.11
CA THR A 181 5.04 3.74 -15.45
C THR A 181 5.62 5.16 -15.43
N GLY A 182 5.75 5.79 -14.28
CA GLY A 182 6.08 7.22 -14.14
C GLY A 182 4.86 8.14 -14.31
N LEU A 183 3.67 7.56 -14.44
CA LEU A 183 2.37 8.24 -14.51
C LEU A 183 1.48 7.78 -13.35
N HIS A 184 0.34 8.45 -13.14
CA HIS A 184 -0.65 8.06 -12.12
C HIS A 184 -0.04 7.91 -10.73
N GLU A 185 0.74 8.90 -10.32
CA GLU A 185 1.37 8.96 -8.98
C GLU A 185 2.32 7.78 -8.70
N THR A 186 3.01 7.27 -9.73
CA THR A 186 4.05 6.26 -9.59
C THR A 186 5.37 6.71 -10.20
N GLN A 187 6.50 6.23 -9.66
CA GLN A 187 7.78 6.27 -10.36
C GLN A 187 7.84 5.15 -11.40
N SER A 188 8.64 5.35 -12.47
CA SER A 188 8.93 4.28 -13.43
C SER A 188 9.64 3.11 -12.74
N ILE A 189 9.31 1.87 -13.16
CA ILE A 189 9.85 0.65 -12.53
C ILE A 189 11.37 0.57 -12.55
N ASP A 190 12.01 1.16 -13.57
CA ASP A 190 13.46 1.15 -13.74
C ASP A 190 14.17 2.33 -13.05
N GLN A 191 13.42 3.18 -12.35
CA GLN A 191 13.93 4.37 -11.69
C GLN A 191 13.57 4.35 -10.20
N PHE A 192 14.45 4.96 -9.41
CA PHE A 192 14.22 5.15 -7.98
C PHE A 192 14.32 6.62 -7.61
N SER A 193 13.34 7.09 -6.88
CA SER A 193 13.35 8.44 -6.28
C SER A 193 12.77 8.39 -4.87
N TYR A 194 13.10 9.39 -4.07
CA TYR A 194 12.47 9.62 -2.76
C TYR A 194 12.39 11.11 -2.48
N GLY A 195 11.46 11.50 -1.63
CA GLY A 195 11.34 12.90 -1.22
C GLY A 195 10.18 13.16 -0.25
N PRO A 196 10.25 14.32 0.45
CA PRO A 196 9.18 14.78 1.31
C PRO A 196 7.89 15.03 0.52
N SER A 197 6.79 14.42 0.98
CA SER A 197 5.44 14.56 0.40
C SER A 197 5.33 14.24 -1.10
N ASP A 198 6.33 13.59 -1.68
CA ASP A 198 6.36 13.26 -3.11
C ASP A 198 5.54 11.99 -3.38
N ARG A 199 4.33 12.18 -3.94
CA ARG A 199 3.42 11.08 -4.31
C ARG A 199 3.86 10.32 -5.57
N GLY A 200 4.78 10.87 -6.36
CA GLY A 200 5.37 10.21 -7.53
C GLY A 200 6.68 9.47 -7.22
N ALA A 201 7.15 9.49 -5.98
CA ALA A 201 8.40 8.84 -5.60
C ALA A 201 8.26 7.34 -5.33
N SER A 202 9.37 6.61 -5.36
CA SER A 202 9.46 5.22 -4.91
C SER A 202 9.30 5.12 -3.39
N ILE A 203 10.01 5.98 -2.64
CA ILE A 203 9.85 6.14 -1.20
C ILE A 203 9.37 7.56 -0.91
N ARG A 204 8.21 7.68 -0.28
CA ARG A 204 7.71 8.96 0.21
C ARG A 204 8.10 9.13 1.67
N ILE A 205 8.63 10.32 1.99
CA ILE A 205 8.83 10.76 3.36
C ILE A 205 7.60 11.58 3.74
N PRO A 206 6.74 11.11 4.65
CA PRO A 206 5.53 11.86 5.02
C PRO A 206 5.85 13.24 5.58
N VAL A 207 4.99 14.21 5.30
CA VAL A 207 5.15 15.57 5.85
C VAL A 207 5.18 15.58 7.38
N GLY A 208 4.41 14.67 8.01
CA GLY A 208 4.43 14.50 9.47
C GLY A 208 5.80 14.10 9.99
N THR A 209 6.50 13.21 9.30
CA THR A 209 7.87 12.80 9.65
C THR A 209 8.85 13.99 9.58
N VAL A 210 8.77 14.79 8.51
CA VAL A 210 9.64 15.98 8.37
C VAL A 210 9.34 17.01 9.44
N ASN A 211 8.06 17.28 9.73
CA ASN A 211 7.63 18.28 10.70
C ASN A 211 7.90 17.88 12.16
N ASP A 212 8.04 16.59 12.43
CA ASP A 212 8.40 16.06 13.75
C ASP A 212 9.90 15.72 13.85
N ASP A 213 10.74 16.64 13.42
CA ASP A 213 12.21 16.50 13.48
C ASP A 213 12.74 15.21 12.81
N TRP A 214 12.14 14.84 11.67
CA TRP A 214 12.45 13.62 10.90
C TRP A 214 12.20 12.31 11.68
N LYS A 215 11.16 12.30 12.52
CA LYS A 215 10.66 11.13 13.24
C LYS A 215 9.30 10.69 12.73
N GLY A 216 9.05 9.40 12.70
CA GLY A 216 7.75 8.87 12.30
C GLY A 216 7.85 7.58 11.49
N TYR A 217 7.61 7.64 10.18
CA TYR A 217 7.63 6.49 9.30
C TYR A 217 8.00 6.89 7.86
N LEU A 218 8.31 5.88 7.05
CA LEU A 218 8.53 5.99 5.60
C LEU A 218 7.47 5.15 4.86
N GLU A 219 7.13 5.56 3.65
CA GLU A 219 6.17 4.85 2.79
C GLU A 219 6.89 4.33 1.53
N ASP A 220 6.95 3.00 1.39
CA ASP A 220 7.35 2.37 0.13
C ASP A 220 6.12 2.22 -0.77
N ARG A 221 6.12 2.96 -1.87
CA ARG A 221 5.00 3.06 -2.81
C ARG A 221 5.11 2.08 -3.98
N ARG A 222 6.18 1.30 -4.04
CA ARG A 222 6.47 0.39 -5.15
C ARG A 222 5.70 -0.92 -5.16
N PRO A 223 5.30 -1.53 -4.02
CA PRO A 223 4.63 -2.83 -4.06
C PRO A 223 3.29 -2.76 -4.78
N ALA A 224 3.01 -3.78 -5.62
CA ALA A 224 1.74 -3.96 -6.28
C ALA A 224 0.68 -4.55 -5.33
N SER A 225 -0.57 -4.35 -5.65
CA SER A 225 -1.71 -4.88 -4.89
C SER A 225 -1.64 -6.40 -4.68
N ASN A 226 -1.14 -7.17 -5.67
CA ASN A 226 -1.00 -8.63 -5.61
C ASN A 226 0.30 -9.10 -4.96
N ALA A 227 1.14 -8.21 -4.46
CA ALA A 227 2.41 -8.60 -3.83
C ALA A 227 2.18 -9.42 -2.56
N ASP A 228 3.14 -10.28 -2.24
CA ASP A 228 3.15 -11.08 -1.02
C ASP A 228 3.63 -10.21 0.15
N PRO A 229 2.79 -9.95 1.17
CA PRO A 229 3.17 -9.09 2.30
C PRO A 229 4.37 -9.62 3.09
N TYR A 230 4.56 -10.94 3.16
CA TYR A 230 5.73 -11.52 3.81
C TYR A 230 7.01 -11.16 3.07
N GLN A 231 7.00 -11.22 1.74
CA GLN A 231 8.16 -10.87 0.93
C GLN A 231 8.47 -9.38 0.98
N ILE A 232 7.45 -8.52 0.92
CA ILE A 232 7.62 -7.07 1.06
C ILE A 232 8.33 -6.73 2.37
N ILE A 233 7.78 -7.21 3.49
CA ILE A 233 8.28 -6.91 4.82
C ILE A 233 9.68 -7.50 5.04
N SER A 234 9.95 -8.72 4.53
CA SER A 234 11.28 -9.31 4.55
C SER A 234 12.33 -8.45 3.84
N MET A 235 12.00 -7.91 2.67
CA MET A 235 12.92 -7.07 1.92
C MET A 235 13.18 -5.73 2.61
N ILE A 236 12.15 -5.15 3.23
CA ILE A 236 12.30 -3.94 4.05
C ILE A 236 13.26 -4.20 5.23
N LEU A 237 13.04 -5.28 5.99
CA LEU A 237 13.92 -5.65 7.11
C LEU A 237 15.37 -5.89 6.65
N ALA A 238 15.55 -6.62 5.54
CA ALA A 238 16.88 -6.88 5.00
C ALA A 238 17.61 -5.60 4.56
N THR A 239 16.87 -4.61 4.08
CA THR A 239 17.44 -3.31 3.69
C THR A 239 17.75 -2.45 4.91
N LEU A 240 16.86 -2.41 5.92
CA LEU A 240 17.10 -1.69 7.17
C LEU A 240 18.33 -2.23 7.92
N ALA A 241 18.52 -3.55 7.95
CA ALA A 241 19.70 -4.17 8.56
C ALA A 241 21.01 -3.68 7.95
N LYS A 242 21.05 -3.40 6.63
CA LYS A 242 22.26 -2.85 5.97
C LYS A 242 22.62 -1.42 6.42
N VAL A 243 21.66 -0.70 6.98
CA VAL A 243 21.88 0.69 7.46
C VAL A 243 22.36 0.72 8.92
N ASP A 244 21.98 -0.32 9.69
CA ASP A 244 22.30 -0.39 11.12
C ASP A 244 23.58 -1.19 11.41
N ASP A 245 24.17 -1.86 10.40
CA ASP A 245 25.48 -2.51 10.45
C ASP A 245 26.63 -1.49 10.22
#